data_677da062fb5207f508b8eb949f295d9d
#
_entry.id   677da062fb5207f508b8eb949f295d9d
#
_cell.length_a   1.000
_cell.length_b   1.000
_cell.length_c   1.000
_cell.angle_alpha   90.00
_cell.angle_beta   90.00
_cell.angle_gamma   90.00
#
_symmetry.space_group_name_H-M   'P 1'
#
loop_
_entity.id
_entity.type
_entity.pdbx_description
1 polymer ?
#
loop_
_entity_poly.entity_id
_entity_poly.type
_entity_poly.pdbx_seq_one_letter_code
_entity_poly.pdbx_strand_id
1 'polypeptide(L)'
;MLKRYSLKFCLHLLMVYTIIPAIMKLMPFFVEIYRKATKLKRMCFVNREMAYWNNRKEEILTNANKGYKLTLEQLGLTEDKLELIKEQSGETVIAEIDQDGYLLSHFGFIKNAPLIPEDDFMPRKKTSLHVVMQDGFVGVKKNFRGNKLSFVNELNALYHLARAGCSVPSIMDINFEALTITVSYILGSVLREELVNKGALIRDRDTDNPGKNEYKNILRGRKVLYDVISQEFAERVYDQIIKIHRAGFIWKDIKYGNIIMDNNSGNPFLIDFEHTYNYPGLSKIFLRIMRDGDTEKFNMHFDSDKLTYKRIRLIIKNKHYPYPKNWYAPIYFGDGLKIGFLWNPDLGYGRWHYILKKHIPSSRRILDLGANNAFNALQSLRYGAKKVIGVEINEEHIEQGKFIKKVFEWLDNKAYDFECIHSDMKKVINKNLGKFDLVMALCSIYYLDGDDIAELIQYISTISDTCVLQANIDRTIPRENPDTFKKAATHYLHNALKENGFPETNVIAPAGYSRPLIIGRKPATSSPEPSAAP
;
A
#
# COMPACT_ATOMS: atom_id res chain seq x y z
N MET A 1 28.50 -28.86 11.77
CA MET A 1 27.77 -27.71 11.15
C MET A 1 27.09 -26.77 12.15
N LEU A 2 26.40 -27.27 13.16
CA LEU A 2 25.71 -26.45 14.18
C LEU A 2 26.61 -25.48 14.98
N LYS A 3 27.90 -25.74 15.13
CA LYS A 3 28.85 -24.84 15.82
C LYS A 3 29.14 -23.51 15.10
N ARG A 4 28.65 -23.34 13.84
CA ARG A 4 28.89 -22.10 13.04
C ARG A 4 27.83 -21.01 13.27
N TYR A 5 26.71 -21.32 13.90
CA TYR A 5 25.61 -20.37 14.01
C TYR A 5 25.39 -19.98 15.47
N SER A 6 25.10 -18.72 15.73
CA SER A 6 24.72 -18.27 17.07
C SER A 6 23.39 -18.90 17.46
N LEU A 7 23.20 -19.22 18.74
CA LEU A 7 21.92 -19.67 19.30
C LEU A 7 20.75 -18.77 18.84
N LYS A 8 21.00 -17.47 18.73
CA LYS A 8 20.03 -16.48 18.27
C LYS A 8 19.57 -16.73 16.82
N PHE A 9 20.45 -17.18 15.94
CA PHE A 9 20.10 -17.52 14.56
C PHE A 9 19.29 -18.83 14.50
N CYS A 10 19.67 -19.84 15.29
CA CYS A 10 18.91 -21.10 15.39
C CYS A 10 17.50 -20.87 15.93
N LEU A 11 17.35 -20.05 16.97
CA LEU A 11 16.04 -19.66 17.51
C LEU A 11 15.22 -18.88 16.48
N HIS A 12 15.86 -17.99 15.71
CA HIS A 12 15.19 -17.26 14.65
C HIS A 12 14.67 -18.20 13.56
N LEU A 13 15.46 -19.19 13.14
CA LEU A 13 15.02 -20.21 12.18
C LEU A 13 13.85 -21.03 12.71
N LEU A 14 13.89 -21.46 13.97
CA LEU A 14 12.77 -22.16 14.61
C LEU A 14 11.49 -21.32 14.58
N MET A 15 11.60 -20.03 14.91
CA MET A 15 10.48 -19.10 14.83
C MET A 15 9.91 -19.03 13.41
N VAL A 16 10.78 -18.83 12.41
CA VAL A 16 10.38 -18.66 11.00
C VAL A 16 9.75 -19.93 10.41
N TYR A 17 10.32 -21.11 10.71
CA TYR A 17 9.90 -22.36 10.07
C TYR A 17 8.72 -23.04 10.76
N THR A 18 8.55 -22.86 12.06
CA THR A 18 7.55 -23.60 12.84
C THR A 18 6.56 -22.70 13.55
N ILE A 19 7.02 -21.76 14.34
CA ILE A 19 6.15 -20.98 15.23
C ILE A 19 5.31 -19.97 14.44
N ILE A 20 5.93 -19.13 13.60
CA ILE A 20 5.19 -18.10 12.85
C ILE A 20 4.17 -18.72 11.89
N PRO A 21 4.47 -19.75 11.09
CA PRO A 21 3.47 -20.37 10.23
C PRO A 21 2.31 -21.01 11.00
N ALA A 22 2.56 -21.57 12.20
CA ALA A 22 1.50 -22.11 13.05
C ALA A 22 0.60 -21.01 13.60
N ILE A 23 1.19 -19.92 14.11
CA ILE A 23 0.45 -18.73 14.55
C ILE A 23 -0.38 -18.16 13.41
N MET A 24 0.19 -18.03 12.21
CA MET A 24 -0.52 -17.48 11.05
C MET A 24 -1.74 -18.31 10.63
N LYS A 25 -1.77 -19.60 10.86
CA LYS A 25 -2.96 -20.44 10.63
C LYS A 25 -4.10 -20.14 11.61
N LEU A 26 -3.78 -19.77 12.84
CA LEU A 26 -4.76 -19.43 13.88
C LEU A 26 -5.18 -17.95 13.86
N MET A 27 -4.45 -17.12 13.10
CA MET A 27 -4.68 -15.68 13.03
C MET A 27 -6.10 -15.26 12.71
N PRO A 28 -6.82 -15.85 11.73
CA PRO A 28 -8.19 -15.45 11.43
C PRO A 28 -9.11 -15.57 12.65
N PHE A 29 -8.92 -16.59 13.48
CA PHE A 29 -9.67 -16.78 14.72
C PHE A 29 -9.36 -15.70 15.77
N PHE A 30 -8.07 -15.40 15.99
CA PHE A 30 -7.67 -14.34 16.92
C PHE A 30 -8.10 -12.96 16.45
N VAL A 31 -8.04 -12.68 15.14
CA VAL A 31 -8.54 -11.44 14.55
C VAL A 31 -10.04 -11.28 14.82
N GLU A 32 -10.82 -12.34 14.69
CA GLU A 32 -12.26 -12.28 14.95
C GLU A 32 -12.57 -12.02 16.44
N ILE A 33 -11.86 -12.67 17.35
CA ILE A 33 -11.97 -12.41 18.80
C ILE A 33 -11.62 -10.95 19.10
N TYR A 34 -10.47 -10.48 18.59
CA TYR A 34 -10.04 -9.10 18.81
C TYR A 34 -11.07 -8.09 18.25
N ARG A 35 -11.61 -8.37 17.06
CA ARG A 35 -12.65 -7.54 16.45
C ARG A 35 -13.88 -7.43 17.33
N LYS A 36 -14.37 -8.55 17.89
CA LYS A 36 -15.50 -8.58 18.82
C LYS A 36 -15.19 -7.81 20.09
N ALA A 37 -14.01 -8.02 20.69
CA ALA A 37 -13.59 -7.31 21.88
C ALA A 37 -13.44 -5.79 21.64
N THR A 38 -12.90 -5.38 20.49
CA THR A 38 -12.77 -3.98 20.12
C THR A 38 -14.14 -3.33 19.89
N LYS A 39 -15.07 -4.05 19.27
CA LYS A 39 -16.46 -3.57 19.11
C LYS A 39 -17.14 -3.36 20.47
N LEU A 40 -17.00 -4.33 21.37
CA LEU A 40 -17.54 -4.21 22.73
C LEU A 40 -16.93 -3.04 23.49
N LYS A 41 -15.60 -2.90 23.45
CA LYS A 41 -14.87 -1.77 24.04
C LYS A 41 -15.38 -0.43 23.49
N ARG A 42 -15.58 -0.32 22.17
CA ARG A 42 -16.14 0.89 21.55
C ARG A 42 -17.56 1.18 22.01
N MET A 43 -18.40 0.16 22.13
CA MET A 43 -19.75 0.34 22.67
C MET A 43 -19.73 0.91 24.10
N CYS A 44 -18.84 0.42 24.96
CA CYS A 44 -18.67 0.92 26.32
C CYS A 44 -18.19 2.38 26.38
N PHE A 45 -17.43 2.83 25.38
CA PHE A 45 -16.84 4.17 25.34
C PHE A 45 -17.54 5.13 24.37
N VAL A 46 -18.64 4.73 23.75
CA VAL A 46 -19.33 5.52 22.73
C VAL A 46 -19.71 6.93 23.24
N ASN A 47 -20.16 7.05 24.47
CA ASN A 47 -20.51 8.38 25.02
C ASN A 47 -19.29 9.28 25.18
N ARG A 48 -18.11 8.70 25.50
CA ARG A 48 -16.86 9.45 25.55
C ARG A 48 -16.40 9.91 24.17
N GLU A 49 -16.54 9.04 23.19
CA GLU A 49 -16.26 9.38 21.77
C GLU A 49 -17.22 10.48 21.28
N MET A 50 -18.50 10.39 21.61
CA MET A 50 -19.48 11.42 21.29
C MET A 50 -19.10 12.78 21.87
N ALA A 51 -18.73 12.83 23.15
CA ALA A 51 -18.27 14.07 23.79
C ALA A 51 -16.99 14.62 23.16
N TYR A 52 -16.03 13.75 22.84
CA TYR A 52 -14.79 14.13 22.17
C TYR A 52 -15.05 14.80 20.82
N TRP A 53 -15.89 14.20 19.98
CA TRP A 53 -16.23 14.74 18.67
C TRP A 53 -17.12 15.98 18.73
N ASN A 54 -18.06 16.04 19.70
CA ASN A 54 -18.89 17.23 19.91
C ASN A 54 -18.05 18.47 20.25
N ASN A 55 -17.05 18.31 21.11
CA ASN A 55 -16.13 19.41 21.46
C ASN A 55 -15.25 19.87 20.29
N ARG A 56 -15.16 19.09 19.24
CA ARG A 56 -14.37 19.40 18.03
C ARG A 56 -15.24 19.77 16.82
N LYS A 57 -16.55 19.90 17.02
CA LYS A 57 -17.48 20.20 15.92
C LYS A 57 -17.05 21.41 15.11
N GLU A 58 -16.75 22.52 15.75
CA GLU A 58 -16.34 23.76 15.10
C GLU A 58 -15.03 23.58 14.30
N GLU A 59 -14.05 22.88 14.86
CA GLU A 59 -12.80 22.57 14.15
C GLU A 59 -13.05 21.77 12.87
N ILE A 60 -13.94 20.78 12.94
CA ILE A 60 -14.31 19.94 11.80
C ILE A 60 -14.97 20.78 10.71
N LEU A 61 -15.94 21.60 11.07
CA LEU A 61 -16.74 22.38 10.13
C LEU A 61 -15.96 23.54 9.52
N THR A 62 -15.04 24.16 10.27
CA THR A 62 -14.18 25.24 9.77
C THR A 62 -13.27 24.77 8.63
N ASN A 63 -12.81 23.54 8.69
CA ASN A 63 -11.91 22.95 7.69
C ASN A 63 -12.66 22.17 6.58
N ALA A 64 -13.98 22.19 6.59
CA ALA A 64 -14.78 21.46 5.61
C ALA A 64 -14.78 22.14 4.24
N ASN A 65 -14.44 21.40 3.22
CA ASN A 65 -14.73 21.81 1.84
C ASN A 65 -16.24 21.61 1.61
N LYS A 66 -17.00 22.70 1.50
CA LYS A 66 -18.46 22.65 1.36
C LYS A 66 -18.97 22.00 0.07
N GLY A 67 -18.07 21.50 -0.78
CA GLY A 67 -18.46 20.85 -2.03
C GLY A 67 -18.90 21.82 -3.13
N TYR A 68 -19.68 21.32 -4.06
CA TYR A 68 -20.13 22.11 -5.21
C TYR A 68 -21.35 22.96 -4.87
N LYS A 69 -21.31 24.25 -5.20
CA LYS A 69 -22.54 25.04 -5.35
C LYS A 69 -23.24 24.57 -6.62
N LEU A 70 -24.38 23.95 -6.45
CA LEU A 70 -25.23 23.55 -7.58
C LEU A 70 -26.37 24.55 -7.73
N THR A 71 -26.61 25.01 -8.95
CA THR A 71 -27.77 25.86 -9.25
C THR A 71 -29.05 25.02 -9.23
N LEU A 72 -30.19 25.63 -8.96
CA LEU A 72 -31.51 24.97 -9.05
C LEU A 72 -31.72 24.32 -10.41
N GLU A 73 -31.28 25.00 -11.47
CA GLU A 73 -31.33 24.49 -12.84
C GLU A 73 -30.50 23.21 -13.02
N GLN A 74 -29.29 23.17 -12.47
CA GLN A 74 -28.44 21.97 -12.48
C GLN A 74 -29.07 20.81 -11.70
N LEU A 75 -29.84 21.10 -10.66
CA LEU A 75 -30.65 20.12 -9.92
C LEU A 75 -31.95 19.77 -10.62
N GLY A 76 -32.31 20.51 -11.66
CA GLY A 76 -33.59 20.38 -12.35
C GLY A 76 -34.79 20.77 -11.48
N LEU A 77 -34.55 21.65 -10.50
CA LEU A 77 -35.56 22.20 -9.61
C LEU A 77 -35.93 23.62 -10.06
N THR A 78 -37.21 23.97 -9.91
CA THR A 78 -37.71 25.33 -9.99
C THR A 78 -37.84 25.91 -8.57
N GLU A 79 -37.83 27.25 -8.46
CA GLU A 79 -38.03 27.92 -7.16
C GLU A 79 -39.35 27.50 -6.49
N ASP A 80 -40.42 27.39 -7.28
CA ASP A 80 -41.74 26.96 -6.80
C ASP A 80 -41.71 25.55 -6.17
N LYS A 81 -40.97 24.60 -6.75
CA LYS A 81 -40.78 23.27 -6.17
C LYS A 81 -39.97 23.32 -4.88
N LEU A 82 -38.98 24.21 -4.79
CA LEU A 82 -38.17 24.36 -3.60
C LEU A 82 -38.96 24.95 -2.45
N GLU A 83 -39.85 25.92 -2.70
CA GLU A 83 -40.75 26.47 -1.68
C GLU A 83 -41.76 25.43 -1.18
N LEU A 84 -42.31 24.63 -2.08
CA LEU A 84 -43.22 23.52 -1.71
C LEU A 84 -42.54 22.49 -0.79
N ILE A 85 -41.27 22.19 -1.03
CA ILE A 85 -40.46 21.29 -0.19
C ILE A 85 -40.22 21.91 1.19
N LYS A 86 -39.90 23.22 1.24
CA LYS A 86 -39.72 23.95 2.50
C LYS A 86 -40.98 23.99 3.36
N GLU A 87 -42.12 24.20 2.74
CA GLU A 87 -43.42 24.25 3.45
C GLU A 87 -43.82 22.91 4.06
N GLN A 88 -43.47 21.79 3.39
CA GLN A 88 -43.85 20.47 3.84
C GLN A 88 -42.94 19.87 4.92
N SER A 89 -41.67 20.21 4.96
CA SER A 89 -40.67 19.52 5.79
C SER A 89 -40.01 20.39 6.86
N GLY A 90 -40.18 21.72 6.82
CA GLY A 90 -39.43 22.64 7.69
C GLY A 90 -37.91 22.65 7.41
N GLU A 91 -37.41 21.69 6.67
CA GLU A 91 -36.05 21.60 6.14
C GLU A 91 -36.09 21.55 4.61
N THR A 92 -35.05 22.07 3.93
CA THR A 92 -34.98 21.98 2.48
C THR A 92 -34.51 20.59 2.04
N VAL A 93 -35.37 19.59 2.18
CA VAL A 93 -35.12 18.22 1.70
C VAL A 93 -35.50 18.16 0.22
N ILE A 94 -34.54 17.83 -0.65
CA ILE A 94 -34.74 17.79 -2.10
C ILE A 94 -35.19 16.41 -2.55
N ALA A 95 -34.67 15.36 -1.96
CA ALA A 95 -35.04 13.98 -2.27
C ALA A 95 -34.68 13.05 -1.12
N GLU A 96 -35.45 12.00 -0.97
CA GLU A 96 -35.08 10.87 -0.15
C GLU A 96 -34.33 9.84 -0.97
N ILE A 97 -33.29 9.27 -0.39
CA ILE A 97 -32.46 8.26 -1.02
C ILE A 97 -32.76 6.94 -0.33
N ASP A 98 -33.19 5.94 -1.10
CA ASP A 98 -33.31 4.61 -0.56
C ASP A 98 -31.94 4.07 -0.14
N GLN A 99 -31.94 3.06 0.73
CA GLN A 99 -30.68 2.55 1.31
C GLN A 99 -29.81 1.77 0.32
N ASP A 100 -30.34 1.45 -0.84
CA ASP A 100 -29.59 0.81 -1.89
C ASP A 100 -28.80 1.84 -2.73
N GLY A 101 -28.90 3.14 -2.38
CA GLY A 101 -28.19 4.23 -3.05
C GLY A 101 -28.75 4.52 -4.45
N TYR A 102 -29.95 4.06 -4.71
CA TYR A 102 -30.57 4.13 -6.03
C TYR A 102 -30.70 5.54 -6.58
N LEU A 103 -30.81 6.50 -5.68
CA LEU A 103 -31.12 7.88 -6.01
C LEU A 103 -29.89 8.78 -6.08
N LEU A 104 -28.75 8.31 -5.56
CA LEU A 104 -27.48 9.05 -5.64
C LEU A 104 -26.89 9.06 -7.06
N SER A 105 -27.34 8.17 -7.95
CA SER A 105 -26.63 7.88 -9.20
C SER A 105 -27.02 8.78 -10.38
N HIS A 106 -28.13 9.52 -10.32
CA HIS A 106 -28.57 10.31 -11.45
C HIS A 106 -29.10 11.68 -11.08
N PHE A 107 -28.49 12.71 -11.60
CA PHE A 107 -29.03 14.06 -11.66
C PHE A 107 -30.45 14.07 -12.26
N GLY A 108 -30.74 13.21 -13.23
CA GLY A 108 -32.05 12.96 -13.79
C GLY A 108 -33.07 12.40 -12.81
N PHE A 109 -32.60 11.76 -11.74
CA PHE A 109 -33.47 11.20 -10.72
C PHE A 109 -34.01 12.25 -9.74
N ILE A 110 -33.20 13.25 -9.37
CA ILE A 110 -33.66 14.38 -8.56
C ILE A 110 -34.79 15.13 -9.28
N LYS A 111 -34.72 15.22 -10.61
CA LYS A 111 -35.80 15.81 -11.44
C LYS A 111 -37.15 15.11 -11.29
N ASN A 112 -37.13 13.79 -11.06
CA ASN A 112 -38.31 12.93 -11.09
C ASN A 112 -38.61 12.27 -9.75
N ALA A 113 -37.83 12.57 -8.69
CA ALA A 113 -38.08 12.01 -7.37
C ALA A 113 -39.48 12.44 -6.88
N PRO A 114 -40.35 11.49 -6.53
CA PRO A 114 -41.62 11.85 -5.89
C PRO A 114 -41.29 12.48 -4.55
N LEU A 115 -41.93 13.60 -4.24
CA LEU A 115 -41.96 14.16 -2.88
C LEU A 115 -42.70 13.15 -1.99
N ILE A 116 -41.97 12.45 -1.14
CA ILE A 116 -42.55 11.48 -0.20
C ILE A 116 -42.74 12.21 1.12
N PRO A 117 -43.99 12.28 1.62
CA PRO A 117 -44.26 12.84 2.95
C PRO A 117 -43.50 12.06 4.03
N GLU A 118 -43.06 12.77 5.07
CA GLU A 118 -42.28 12.21 6.18
C GLU A 118 -43.00 11.05 6.91
N ASP A 119 -44.30 10.97 6.83
CA ASP A 119 -45.16 9.98 7.52
C ASP A 119 -45.21 8.60 6.85
N ASP A 120 -44.81 8.47 5.59
CA ASP A 120 -44.85 7.20 4.84
C ASP A 120 -43.57 6.32 5.01
N PHE A 121 -42.78 6.62 6.00
CA PHE A 121 -41.51 5.96 6.22
C PHE A 121 -41.64 4.51 6.68
N MET A 122 -41.13 3.59 5.90
CA MET A 122 -41.01 2.19 6.32
C MET A 122 -39.97 2.03 7.46
N PRO A 123 -40.40 1.56 8.67
CA PRO A 123 -39.57 1.57 9.88
C PRO A 123 -38.44 0.51 9.90
N ARG A 124 -38.08 -0.09 8.78
CA ARG A 124 -37.22 -1.29 8.75
C ARG A 124 -35.74 -1.07 8.58
N LYS A 125 -35.26 0.14 8.33
CA LYS A 125 -33.83 0.35 8.03
C LYS A 125 -33.13 1.21 9.09
N LYS A 126 -31.85 0.83 9.37
CA LYS A 126 -31.04 1.41 10.46
C LYS A 126 -30.55 2.84 10.20
N THR A 127 -30.59 3.30 8.95
CA THR A 127 -30.12 4.60 8.50
C THR A 127 -31.02 5.12 7.40
N SER A 128 -31.31 6.42 7.35
CA SER A 128 -31.98 7.08 6.23
C SER A 128 -31.06 8.13 5.61
N LEU A 129 -31.22 8.37 4.31
CA LEU A 129 -30.42 9.30 3.53
C LEU A 129 -31.35 10.31 2.85
N HIS A 130 -31.02 11.59 2.96
CA HIS A 130 -31.77 12.68 2.36
C HIS A 130 -30.81 13.59 1.60
N VAL A 131 -31.19 14.05 0.41
CA VAL A 131 -30.48 15.15 -0.26
C VAL A 131 -31.02 16.45 0.28
N VAL A 132 -30.15 17.27 0.82
CA VAL A 132 -30.51 18.54 1.46
C VAL A 132 -29.77 19.69 0.80
N MET A 133 -30.34 20.90 0.91
CA MET A 133 -29.66 22.14 0.52
C MET A 133 -29.43 22.99 1.77
N GLN A 134 -28.17 23.41 1.95
CA GLN A 134 -27.77 24.27 3.05
C GLN A 134 -26.87 25.38 2.49
N ASP A 135 -27.24 26.66 2.71
CA ASP A 135 -26.48 27.84 2.23
C ASP A 135 -26.17 27.81 0.72
N GLY A 136 -27.05 27.22 -0.10
CA GLY A 136 -26.84 27.05 -1.53
C GLY A 136 -25.91 25.89 -1.93
N PHE A 137 -25.46 25.08 -0.96
CA PHE A 137 -24.71 23.87 -1.22
C PHE A 137 -25.60 22.65 -1.07
N VAL A 138 -25.43 21.69 -1.97
CA VAL A 138 -26.13 20.42 -1.90
C VAL A 138 -25.32 19.42 -1.09
N GLY A 139 -25.98 18.77 -0.16
CA GLY A 139 -25.40 17.73 0.69
C GLY A 139 -26.27 16.48 0.78
N VAL A 140 -25.68 15.43 1.32
CA VAL A 140 -26.38 14.19 1.71
C VAL A 140 -26.41 14.10 3.22
N LYS A 141 -27.60 14.21 3.79
CA LYS A 141 -27.84 14.07 5.23
C LYS A 141 -28.11 12.60 5.54
N LYS A 142 -27.25 12.00 6.36
CA LYS A 142 -27.38 10.62 6.84
C LYS A 142 -27.88 10.63 8.29
N ASN A 143 -29.03 10.00 8.54
CA ASN A 143 -29.60 9.86 9.88
C ASN A 143 -29.35 8.44 10.39
N PHE A 144 -28.69 8.30 11.52
CA PHE A 144 -28.29 7.02 12.09
C PHE A 144 -29.34 6.41 13.05
N ARG A 145 -30.51 7.03 13.18
CA ARG A 145 -31.69 6.51 13.93
C ARG A 145 -31.31 5.91 15.28
N GLY A 146 -30.60 6.65 16.10
CA GLY A 146 -30.15 6.22 17.43
C GLY A 146 -28.92 5.31 17.48
N ASN A 147 -28.35 4.92 16.33
CA ASN A 147 -27.14 4.10 16.30
C ASN A 147 -25.85 4.93 16.49
N LYS A 148 -25.57 5.28 17.75
CA LYS A 148 -24.39 6.07 18.13
C LYS A 148 -23.07 5.48 17.64
N LEU A 149 -22.96 4.15 17.57
CA LEU A 149 -21.71 3.50 17.13
C LEU A 149 -21.46 3.70 15.64
N SER A 150 -22.47 3.51 14.79
CA SER A 150 -22.36 3.76 13.35
C SER A 150 -22.10 5.24 13.06
N PHE A 151 -22.78 6.15 13.79
CA PHE A 151 -22.54 7.58 13.70
C PHE A 151 -21.08 7.96 14.01
N VAL A 152 -20.54 7.49 15.14
CA VAL A 152 -19.15 7.78 15.52
C VAL A 152 -18.15 7.15 14.56
N ASN A 153 -18.40 5.94 14.06
CA ASN A 153 -17.54 5.30 13.08
C ASN A 153 -17.47 6.09 11.78
N GLU A 154 -18.64 6.50 11.25
CA GLU A 154 -18.72 7.30 10.03
C GLU A 154 -17.99 8.64 10.19
N LEU A 155 -18.29 9.38 11.26
CA LEU A 155 -17.67 10.66 11.56
C LEU A 155 -16.14 10.54 11.68
N ASN A 156 -15.66 9.58 12.46
CA ASN A 156 -14.24 9.33 12.67
C ASN A 156 -13.54 8.97 11.36
N ALA A 157 -14.17 8.11 10.54
CA ALA A 157 -13.60 7.73 9.26
C ALA A 157 -13.53 8.91 8.30
N LEU A 158 -14.64 9.63 8.06
CA LEU A 158 -14.69 10.78 7.16
C LEU A 158 -13.64 11.83 7.54
N TYR A 159 -13.55 12.20 8.83
CA TYR A 159 -12.61 13.19 9.29
C TYR A 159 -11.14 12.80 9.02
N HIS A 160 -10.76 11.59 9.41
CA HIS A 160 -9.36 11.16 9.26
C HIS A 160 -8.99 10.80 7.82
N LEU A 161 -9.90 10.22 7.05
CA LEU A 161 -9.64 9.84 5.67
C LEU A 161 -9.52 11.05 4.75
N ALA A 162 -10.33 12.09 4.95
CA ALA A 162 -10.17 13.36 4.23
C ALA A 162 -8.80 13.97 4.48
N ARG A 163 -8.34 14.01 5.73
CA ARG A 163 -7.00 14.51 6.11
C ARG A 163 -5.85 13.64 5.58
N ALA A 164 -6.10 12.36 5.35
CA ALA A 164 -5.14 11.45 4.73
C ALA A 164 -5.11 11.54 3.18
N GLY A 165 -5.88 12.45 2.59
CA GLY A 165 -5.96 12.62 1.13
C GLY A 165 -6.74 11.52 0.42
N CYS A 166 -7.66 10.85 1.12
CA CYS A 166 -8.62 9.95 0.48
C CYS A 166 -9.74 10.76 -0.18
N SER A 167 -10.22 10.27 -1.32
CA SER A 167 -11.40 10.83 -1.99
C SER A 167 -12.66 10.35 -1.27
N VAL A 168 -13.10 11.12 -0.29
CA VAL A 168 -14.29 10.89 0.52
C VAL A 168 -15.12 12.19 0.56
N PRO A 169 -16.45 12.12 0.77
CA PRO A 169 -17.26 13.32 0.92
C PRO A 169 -16.80 14.16 2.11
N SER A 170 -16.85 15.48 1.97
CA SER A 170 -16.54 16.42 3.05
C SER A 170 -17.72 16.54 4.02
N ILE A 171 -17.43 16.66 5.31
CA ILE A 171 -18.45 16.87 6.34
C ILE A 171 -18.93 18.32 6.27
N MET A 172 -20.23 18.55 6.03
CA MET A 172 -20.84 19.88 5.94
C MET A 172 -21.52 20.30 7.25
N ASP A 173 -22.21 19.34 7.92
CA ASP A 173 -22.86 19.56 9.21
C ASP A 173 -22.89 18.29 10.05
N ILE A 174 -22.98 18.48 11.37
CA ILE A 174 -23.06 17.39 12.35
C ILE A 174 -24.09 17.77 13.41
N ASN A 175 -25.08 16.90 13.64
CA ASN A 175 -25.98 17.02 14.76
C ASN A 175 -25.83 15.81 15.69
N PHE A 176 -25.30 16.04 16.89
CA PHE A 176 -25.03 14.99 17.87
C PHE A 176 -26.27 14.52 18.62
N GLU A 177 -27.30 15.34 18.70
CA GLU A 177 -28.57 15.00 19.35
C GLU A 177 -29.43 14.13 18.43
N ALA A 178 -29.61 14.57 17.19
CA ALA A 178 -30.34 13.83 16.17
C ALA A 178 -29.52 12.67 15.55
N LEU A 179 -28.23 12.57 15.84
CA LEU A 179 -27.29 11.62 15.24
C LEU A 179 -27.31 11.68 13.72
N THR A 180 -27.15 12.89 13.17
CA THR A 180 -27.06 13.10 11.72
C THR A 180 -25.71 13.67 11.31
N ILE A 181 -25.24 13.27 10.14
CA ILE A 181 -24.07 13.84 9.46
C ILE A 181 -24.54 14.28 8.08
N THR A 182 -24.30 15.53 7.73
CA THR A 182 -24.47 16.02 6.37
C THR A 182 -23.09 16.07 5.70
N VAL A 183 -22.98 15.44 4.54
CA VAL A 183 -21.75 15.40 3.75
C VAL A 183 -21.98 16.05 2.39
N SER A 184 -20.90 16.53 1.75
CA SER A 184 -20.97 17.11 0.42
C SER A 184 -21.55 16.12 -0.59
N TYR A 185 -22.44 16.59 -1.44
CA TYR A 185 -22.93 15.81 -2.58
C TYR A 185 -21.80 15.64 -3.61
N ILE A 186 -21.64 14.43 -4.10
CA ILE A 186 -20.68 14.13 -5.16
C ILE A 186 -21.42 14.08 -6.48
N LEU A 187 -21.05 14.96 -7.41
CA LEU A 187 -21.67 15.02 -8.73
C LEU A 187 -21.15 13.87 -9.60
N GLY A 188 -21.85 12.75 -9.55
CA GLY A 188 -21.42 11.54 -10.26
C GLY A 188 -22.41 10.42 -10.16
N SER A 189 -22.05 9.29 -10.76
CA SER A 189 -22.84 8.06 -10.76
C SER A 189 -22.30 7.05 -9.76
N VAL A 190 -23.18 6.39 -9.03
CA VAL A 190 -22.80 5.21 -8.24
C VAL A 190 -22.35 4.11 -9.21
N LEU A 191 -21.18 3.53 -8.97
CA LEU A 191 -20.57 2.55 -9.89
C LEU A 191 -21.49 1.36 -10.18
N ARG A 192 -22.28 0.95 -9.19
CA ARG A 192 -23.28 -0.12 -9.39
C ARG A 192 -24.30 0.24 -10.47
N GLU A 193 -24.81 1.46 -10.48
CA GLU A 193 -25.79 1.92 -11.46
C GLU A 193 -25.19 1.97 -12.88
N GLU A 194 -23.97 2.44 -12.99
CA GLU A 194 -23.25 2.41 -14.28
C GLU A 194 -23.15 1.00 -14.83
N LEU A 195 -22.83 0.02 -13.96
CA LEU A 195 -22.73 -1.37 -14.34
C LEU A 195 -24.09 -1.98 -14.73
N VAL A 196 -25.18 -1.58 -14.06
CA VAL A 196 -26.55 -2.01 -14.40
C VAL A 196 -26.99 -1.38 -15.73
N ASN A 197 -26.80 -0.08 -15.90
CA ASN A 197 -27.20 0.65 -17.11
C ASN A 197 -26.49 0.13 -18.37
N LYS A 198 -25.26 -0.33 -18.21
CA LYS A 198 -24.45 -0.91 -19.30
C LYS A 198 -24.62 -2.44 -19.43
N GLY A 199 -25.56 -3.03 -18.70
CA GLY A 199 -25.87 -4.46 -18.76
C GLY A 199 -24.81 -5.39 -18.17
N ALA A 200 -23.83 -4.84 -17.42
CA ALA A 200 -22.79 -5.62 -16.78
C ALA A 200 -23.24 -6.27 -15.46
N LEU A 201 -24.27 -5.71 -14.83
CA LEU A 201 -24.97 -6.29 -13.68
C LEU A 201 -26.45 -6.45 -14.01
N ILE A 202 -27.06 -7.57 -13.63
CA ILE A 202 -28.52 -7.72 -13.66
C ILE A 202 -29.05 -7.46 -12.24
N ARG A 203 -30.07 -6.67 -12.17
CA ARG A 203 -30.89 -6.50 -10.97
C ARG A 203 -31.85 -7.69 -10.89
N ASP A 204 -31.52 -8.67 -10.08
CA ASP A 204 -32.45 -9.75 -9.75
C ASP A 204 -33.41 -9.22 -8.69
N ARG A 205 -34.64 -8.92 -9.09
CA ARG A 205 -35.71 -8.64 -8.14
C ARG A 205 -36.18 -9.98 -7.62
N ASP A 206 -35.84 -10.31 -6.39
CA ASP A 206 -36.49 -11.40 -5.67
C ASP A 206 -37.96 -11.00 -5.47
N THR A 207 -38.85 -11.59 -6.27
CA THR A 207 -40.28 -11.35 -6.23
C THR A 207 -40.89 -11.79 -4.91
N ASP A 208 -40.25 -12.72 -4.21
CA ASP A 208 -40.73 -13.30 -2.96
C ASP A 208 -40.21 -12.54 -1.72
N ASN A 209 -39.18 -11.70 -1.89
CA ASN A 209 -38.61 -10.90 -0.80
C ASN A 209 -38.13 -9.53 -1.31
N PRO A 210 -39.04 -8.53 -1.47
CA PRO A 210 -38.73 -7.24 -2.08
C PRO A 210 -37.66 -6.40 -1.33
N GLY A 211 -37.23 -6.84 -0.15
CA GLY A 211 -36.10 -6.25 0.61
C GLY A 211 -34.74 -6.88 0.33
N LYS A 212 -34.65 -7.93 -0.48
CA LYS A 212 -33.43 -8.61 -0.85
C LYS A 212 -33.14 -8.44 -2.34
N ASN A 213 -32.57 -7.30 -2.71
CA ASN A 213 -32.02 -7.15 -4.05
C ASN A 213 -30.68 -7.90 -4.12
N GLU A 214 -30.66 -9.12 -4.62
CA GLU A 214 -29.43 -9.81 -4.97
C GLU A 214 -29.00 -9.39 -6.38
N TYR A 215 -27.84 -8.74 -6.47
CA TYR A 215 -27.22 -8.45 -7.77
C TYR A 215 -26.45 -9.68 -8.20
N LYS A 216 -26.95 -10.38 -9.23
CA LYS A 216 -26.17 -11.44 -9.86
C LYS A 216 -25.14 -10.80 -10.77
N ASN A 217 -23.89 -11.08 -10.47
CA ASN A 217 -22.76 -10.69 -11.29
C ASN A 217 -22.77 -11.53 -12.56
N ILE A 218 -23.18 -10.95 -13.71
CA ILE A 218 -23.12 -11.62 -15.00
C ILE A 218 -21.71 -11.48 -15.60
N LEU A 219 -20.82 -10.77 -14.91
CA LEU A 219 -19.47 -10.57 -15.38
C LEU A 219 -18.76 -11.92 -15.58
N ARG A 220 -18.89 -12.46 -16.80
CA ARG A 220 -18.13 -13.61 -17.25
C ARG A 220 -16.72 -13.17 -17.65
N GLY A 221 -15.95 -12.66 -16.68
CA GLY A 221 -14.54 -12.33 -16.87
C GLY A 221 -14.21 -10.84 -16.95
N ARG A 222 -12.93 -10.52 -16.81
CA ARG A 222 -12.32 -9.18 -16.79
C ARG A 222 -12.74 -8.29 -17.96
N LYS A 223 -12.90 -8.88 -19.13
CA LYS A 223 -13.19 -8.13 -20.36
C LYS A 223 -14.49 -7.33 -20.23
N VAL A 224 -15.57 -7.96 -19.79
CA VAL A 224 -16.88 -7.31 -19.69
C VAL A 224 -16.90 -6.19 -18.67
N LEU A 225 -16.19 -6.35 -17.52
CA LEU A 225 -16.06 -5.30 -16.52
C LEU A 225 -15.32 -4.10 -17.08
N TYR A 226 -14.19 -4.32 -17.75
CA TYR A 226 -13.34 -3.26 -18.28
C TYR A 226 -13.85 -2.64 -19.57
N ASP A 227 -14.84 -3.24 -20.21
CA ASP A 227 -15.63 -2.60 -21.29
C ASP A 227 -16.57 -1.50 -20.70
N VAL A 228 -16.92 -1.60 -19.41
CA VAL A 228 -17.82 -0.65 -18.72
C VAL A 228 -17.05 0.41 -17.95
N ILE A 229 -16.03 -0.01 -17.20
CA ILE A 229 -15.14 0.86 -16.42
C ILE A 229 -13.71 0.60 -16.88
N SER A 230 -12.91 1.64 -17.01
CA SER A 230 -11.50 1.46 -17.38
C SER A 230 -10.70 0.73 -16.29
N GLN A 231 -9.69 -0.02 -16.70
CA GLN A 231 -8.74 -0.61 -15.76
C GLN A 231 -8.07 0.47 -14.89
N GLU A 232 -7.81 1.63 -15.46
CA GLU A 232 -7.25 2.78 -14.74
C GLU A 232 -8.17 3.27 -13.62
N PHE A 233 -9.49 3.29 -13.85
CA PHE A 233 -10.44 3.62 -12.79
C PHE A 233 -10.40 2.58 -11.64
N ALA A 234 -10.34 1.29 -11.97
CA ALA A 234 -10.20 0.24 -10.97
C ALA A 234 -8.90 0.38 -10.16
N GLU A 235 -7.78 0.74 -10.81
CA GLU A 235 -6.52 1.03 -10.13
C GLU A 235 -6.67 2.24 -9.18
N ARG A 236 -7.32 3.31 -9.60
CA ARG A 236 -7.60 4.48 -8.74
C ARG A 236 -8.46 4.10 -7.52
N VAL A 237 -9.46 3.22 -7.68
CA VAL A 237 -10.23 2.68 -6.54
C VAL A 237 -9.32 1.93 -5.58
N TYR A 238 -8.43 1.08 -6.09
CA TYR A 238 -7.50 0.34 -5.25
C TYR A 238 -6.53 1.26 -4.51
N ASP A 239 -6.05 2.31 -5.15
CA ASP A 239 -5.19 3.32 -4.52
C ASP A 239 -5.88 4.03 -3.35
N GLN A 240 -7.18 4.32 -3.46
CA GLN A 240 -7.96 4.84 -2.34
C GLN A 240 -8.03 3.83 -1.17
N ILE A 241 -8.24 2.54 -1.45
CA ILE A 241 -8.22 1.48 -0.43
C ILE A 241 -6.86 1.42 0.27
N ILE A 242 -5.77 1.53 -0.47
CA ILE A 242 -4.42 1.57 0.11
C ILE A 242 -4.22 2.82 0.98
N LYS A 243 -4.72 3.99 0.58
CA LYS A 243 -4.69 5.21 1.42
C LYS A 243 -5.47 5.02 2.72
N ILE A 244 -6.67 4.42 2.67
CA ILE A 244 -7.47 4.04 3.85
C ILE A 244 -6.65 3.16 4.80
N HIS A 245 -6.00 2.12 4.26
CA HIS A 245 -5.16 1.22 5.05
C HIS A 245 -3.94 1.93 5.66
N ARG A 246 -3.32 2.88 4.94
CA ARG A 246 -2.20 3.70 5.44
C ARG A 246 -2.64 4.66 6.56
N ALA A 247 -3.86 5.15 6.49
CA ALA A 247 -4.47 5.94 7.55
C ALA A 247 -4.87 5.11 8.79
N GLY A 248 -4.65 3.79 8.79
CA GLY A 248 -4.94 2.90 9.92
C GLY A 248 -6.38 2.38 9.96
N PHE A 249 -7.13 2.53 8.87
CA PHE A 249 -8.51 2.09 8.78
C PHE A 249 -8.65 0.81 7.96
N ILE A 250 -9.74 0.08 8.22
CA ILE A 250 -10.21 -1.06 7.42
C ILE A 250 -11.64 -0.77 7.01
N TRP A 251 -11.90 -0.68 5.71
CA TRP A 251 -13.19 -0.23 5.20
C TRP A 251 -14.29 -1.28 5.35
N LYS A 252 -14.01 -2.53 5.03
CA LYS A 252 -14.87 -3.72 5.13
C LYS A 252 -16.07 -3.79 4.19
N ASP A 253 -16.58 -2.68 3.71
CA ASP A 253 -17.78 -2.66 2.88
C ASP A 253 -17.50 -2.26 1.43
N ILE A 254 -16.45 -2.87 0.86
CA ILE A 254 -16.10 -2.70 -0.54
C ILE A 254 -17.14 -3.36 -1.41
N LYS A 255 -17.92 -2.54 -2.11
CA LYS A 255 -18.94 -2.95 -3.09
C LYS A 255 -19.19 -1.80 -4.07
N TYR A 256 -19.71 -2.10 -5.24
CA TYR A 256 -19.98 -1.09 -6.28
C TYR A 256 -20.92 0.04 -5.81
N GLY A 257 -21.87 -0.27 -4.91
CA GLY A 257 -22.79 0.72 -4.37
C GLY A 257 -22.16 1.76 -3.43
N ASN A 258 -20.93 1.52 -2.98
CA ASN A 258 -20.20 2.43 -2.09
C ASN A 258 -19.09 3.20 -2.80
N ILE A 259 -19.12 3.24 -4.13
CA ILE A 259 -18.16 3.94 -4.97
C ILE A 259 -18.94 4.84 -5.93
N ILE A 260 -18.64 6.13 -5.91
CA ILE A 260 -19.17 7.11 -6.86
C ILE A 260 -18.05 7.50 -7.83
N MET A 261 -18.37 7.48 -9.11
CA MET A 261 -17.50 8.03 -10.15
C MET A 261 -17.83 9.50 -10.34
N ASP A 262 -16.95 10.39 -9.90
CA ASP A 262 -17.17 11.83 -10.01
C ASP A 262 -17.12 12.28 -11.48
N ASN A 263 -18.17 12.97 -11.93
CA ASN A 263 -18.29 13.40 -13.33
C ASN A 263 -17.26 14.46 -13.73
N ASN A 264 -16.77 15.26 -12.78
CA ASN A 264 -15.85 16.33 -13.07
C ASN A 264 -14.39 15.86 -13.20
N SER A 265 -13.97 14.99 -12.28
CA SER A 265 -12.58 14.52 -12.21
C SER A 265 -12.38 13.11 -12.75
N GLY A 266 -13.48 12.35 -12.93
CA GLY A 266 -13.42 10.93 -13.24
C GLY A 266 -12.82 10.07 -12.10
N ASN A 267 -12.61 10.65 -10.92
CA ASN A 267 -12.01 9.96 -9.79
C ASN A 267 -13.07 9.18 -8.97
N PRO A 268 -12.68 8.06 -8.35
CA PRO A 268 -13.55 7.37 -7.42
C PRO A 268 -13.65 8.14 -6.10
N PHE A 269 -14.88 8.38 -5.65
CA PHE A 269 -15.20 8.77 -4.29
C PHE A 269 -15.75 7.57 -3.53
N LEU A 270 -15.26 7.36 -2.32
CA LEU A 270 -15.69 6.26 -1.47
C LEU A 270 -16.67 6.78 -0.43
N ILE A 271 -17.75 6.03 -0.21
CA ILE A 271 -18.84 6.39 0.71
C ILE A 271 -19.17 5.23 1.65
N ASP A 272 -19.99 5.51 2.67
CA ASP A 272 -20.52 4.53 3.62
C ASP A 272 -19.45 3.88 4.51
N PHE A 273 -18.99 4.63 5.51
CA PHE A 273 -17.93 4.22 6.43
C PHE A 273 -18.46 3.75 7.80
N GLU A 274 -19.77 3.51 7.97
CA GLU A 274 -20.35 3.12 9.26
C GLU A 274 -19.80 1.80 9.82
N HIS A 275 -19.29 0.94 8.94
CA HIS A 275 -18.65 -0.33 9.28
C HIS A 275 -17.12 -0.27 9.27
N THR A 276 -16.56 0.92 9.10
CA THR A 276 -15.12 1.15 9.06
C THR A 276 -14.54 1.21 10.46
N TYR A 277 -13.39 0.59 10.67
CA TYR A 277 -12.77 0.53 11.98
C TYR A 277 -11.35 1.05 11.92
N ASN A 278 -11.02 1.90 12.88
CA ASN A 278 -9.65 2.22 13.24
C ASN A 278 -9.19 1.26 14.34
N TYR A 279 -7.99 0.72 14.20
CA TYR A 279 -7.42 -0.24 15.15
C TYR A 279 -6.11 0.30 15.74
N PRO A 280 -6.14 1.35 16.57
CA PRO A 280 -4.93 1.87 17.21
C PRO A 280 -4.32 0.79 18.11
N GLY A 281 -3.00 0.65 18.02
CA GLY A 281 -2.26 -0.33 18.82
C GLY A 281 -2.31 -1.78 18.35
N LEU A 282 -2.97 -2.08 17.22
CA LEU A 282 -2.91 -3.40 16.63
C LEU A 282 -1.53 -3.65 16.03
N SER A 283 -1.00 -4.88 16.21
CA SER A 283 0.26 -5.23 15.58
C SER A 283 0.16 -5.17 14.05
N LYS A 284 1.28 -4.87 13.38
CA LYS A 284 1.34 -4.82 11.90
C LYS A 284 0.83 -6.09 11.23
N ILE A 285 1.02 -7.26 11.87
CA ILE A 285 0.57 -8.56 11.37
C ILE A 285 -0.95 -8.63 11.33
N PHE A 286 -1.63 -8.24 12.42
CA PHE A 286 -3.08 -8.24 12.49
C PHE A 286 -3.72 -7.27 11.50
N LEU A 287 -3.18 -6.04 11.43
CA LEU A 287 -3.65 -5.05 10.45
C LEU A 287 -3.53 -5.57 9.02
N ARG A 288 -2.45 -6.29 8.72
CA ARG A 288 -2.23 -6.88 7.40
C ARG A 288 -3.28 -7.93 7.05
N ILE A 289 -3.62 -8.83 7.97
CA ILE A 289 -4.65 -9.85 7.75
C ILE A 289 -6.03 -9.21 7.53
N MET A 290 -6.31 -8.13 8.26
CA MET A 290 -7.59 -7.43 8.09
C MET A 290 -7.66 -6.69 6.76
N ARG A 291 -6.54 -6.09 6.31
CA ARG A 291 -6.41 -5.46 4.97
C ARG A 291 -6.58 -6.48 3.85
N ASP A 292 -6.10 -7.72 4.05
CA ASP A 292 -6.31 -8.80 3.08
C ASP A 292 -7.80 -9.03 2.79
N GLY A 293 -8.66 -8.91 3.80
CA GLY A 293 -10.11 -9.02 3.63
C GLY A 293 -10.67 -7.96 2.67
N ASP A 294 -10.23 -6.70 2.79
CA ASP A 294 -10.60 -5.63 1.86
C ASP A 294 -10.03 -5.89 0.46
N THR A 295 -8.77 -6.29 0.37
CA THR A 295 -8.12 -6.60 -0.92
C THR A 295 -8.78 -7.78 -1.63
N GLU A 296 -9.17 -8.85 -0.93
CA GLU A 296 -9.90 -9.99 -1.52
C GLU A 296 -11.29 -9.58 -2.00
N LYS A 297 -12.00 -8.71 -1.29
CA LYS A 297 -13.26 -8.14 -1.78
C LYS A 297 -13.07 -7.30 -3.04
N PHE A 298 -12.03 -6.44 -3.05
CA PHE A 298 -11.68 -5.70 -4.25
C PHE A 298 -11.37 -6.63 -5.42
N ASN A 299 -10.53 -7.66 -5.21
CA ASN A 299 -10.20 -8.65 -6.23
C ASN A 299 -11.45 -9.36 -6.77
N MET A 300 -12.40 -9.68 -5.89
CA MET A 300 -13.65 -10.33 -6.27
C MET A 300 -14.55 -9.43 -7.12
N HIS A 301 -14.71 -8.16 -6.70
CA HIS A 301 -15.56 -7.22 -7.41
C HIS A 301 -14.92 -6.73 -8.72
N PHE A 302 -13.63 -6.45 -8.74
CA PHE A 302 -12.94 -5.90 -9.89
C PHE A 302 -12.18 -6.95 -10.72
N ASP A 303 -12.43 -8.24 -10.50
CA ASP A 303 -11.71 -9.36 -11.15
C ASP A 303 -10.19 -9.11 -11.21
N SER A 304 -9.64 -8.70 -10.09
CA SER A 304 -8.25 -8.29 -9.94
C SER A 304 -7.43 -9.37 -9.22
N ASP A 305 -6.12 -9.24 -9.29
CA ASP A 305 -5.16 -10.17 -8.68
C ASP A 305 -4.17 -9.47 -7.72
N LYS A 306 -4.61 -8.39 -7.07
CA LYS A 306 -3.83 -7.69 -6.06
C LYS A 306 -3.34 -8.64 -4.97
N LEU A 307 -2.13 -8.40 -4.49
CA LEU A 307 -1.48 -9.29 -3.54
C LEU A 307 -2.20 -9.37 -2.20
N THR A 308 -2.37 -10.60 -1.72
CA THR A 308 -2.80 -10.94 -0.37
C THR A 308 -1.86 -12.00 0.19
N TYR A 309 -1.87 -12.24 1.50
CA TYR A 309 -1.08 -13.30 2.10
C TYR A 309 -1.32 -14.67 1.45
N LYS A 310 -2.59 -14.98 1.20
CA LYS A 310 -2.99 -16.22 0.52
C LYS A 310 -2.41 -16.32 -0.89
N ARG A 311 -2.52 -15.24 -1.69
CA ARG A 311 -1.99 -15.21 -3.07
C ARG A 311 -0.48 -15.30 -3.09
N ILE A 312 0.22 -14.56 -2.24
CA ILE A 312 1.68 -14.64 -2.13
C ILE A 312 2.12 -16.06 -1.76
N ARG A 313 1.46 -16.70 -0.79
CA ARG A 313 1.76 -18.10 -0.44
C ARG A 313 1.56 -19.06 -1.61
N LEU A 314 0.49 -18.89 -2.39
CA LEU A 314 0.24 -19.71 -3.58
C LEU A 314 1.33 -19.51 -4.64
N ILE A 315 1.72 -18.27 -4.92
CA ILE A 315 2.80 -17.95 -5.87
C ILE A 315 4.10 -18.64 -5.41
N ILE A 316 4.48 -18.47 -4.15
CA ILE A 316 5.69 -19.07 -3.60
C ILE A 316 5.65 -20.60 -3.63
N LYS A 317 4.50 -21.21 -3.29
CA LYS A 317 4.33 -22.67 -3.21
C LYS A 317 4.31 -23.33 -4.59
N ASN A 318 3.55 -22.75 -5.50
CA ASN A 318 3.26 -23.43 -6.77
C ASN A 318 4.34 -23.23 -7.81
N LYS A 319 5.29 -22.31 -7.59
CA LYS A 319 6.38 -21.98 -8.53
C LYS A 319 5.88 -21.70 -9.98
N HIS A 320 4.57 -21.41 -10.15
CA HIS A 320 3.86 -21.42 -11.43
C HIS A 320 3.45 -20.04 -11.93
N TYR A 321 3.83 -19.00 -11.27
CA TYR A 321 3.54 -17.66 -11.76
C TYR A 321 4.78 -17.02 -12.36
N PRO A 322 4.68 -16.00 -13.23
CA PRO A 322 5.62 -15.70 -14.31
C PRO A 322 7.09 -15.50 -13.89
N TYR A 323 7.40 -15.92 -12.69
CA TYR A 323 8.71 -15.82 -12.11
C TYR A 323 9.48 -17.12 -12.33
N PRO A 324 10.73 -17.02 -12.76
CA PRO A 324 11.54 -18.19 -13.07
C PRO A 324 11.63 -19.15 -11.88
N LYS A 325 11.68 -20.44 -12.20
CA LYS A 325 11.70 -21.52 -11.19
C LYS A 325 12.94 -21.49 -10.30
N ASN A 326 14.01 -20.85 -10.75
CA ASN A 326 15.33 -20.89 -10.14
C ASN A 326 15.62 -19.59 -9.40
N TRP A 327 15.29 -19.55 -8.13
CA TRP A 327 15.73 -18.50 -7.24
C TRP A 327 17.19 -18.71 -6.87
N TYR A 328 18.04 -17.78 -7.23
CA TYR A 328 19.48 -17.84 -6.93
C TYR A 328 19.77 -18.01 -5.44
N ALA A 329 18.99 -17.39 -4.59
CA ALA A 329 19.25 -17.36 -3.17
C ALA A 329 17.95 -17.48 -2.36
N PRO A 330 18.02 -18.04 -1.13
CA PRO A 330 16.86 -18.09 -0.24
C PRO A 330 16.46 -16.67 0.22
N ILE A 331 15.16 -16.42 0.24
CA ILE A 331 14.56 -15.14 0.59
C ILE A 331 13.61 -15.33 1.76
N TYR A 332 13.71 -14.48 2.74
CA TYR A 332 12.73 -14.33 3.80
C TYR A 332 12.09 -12.95 3.73
N PHE A 333 10.79 -12.93 3.42
CA PHE A 333 10.03 -11.69 3.32
C PHE A 333 9.59 -11.17 4.69
N GLY A 334 9.28 -12.05 5.60
CA GLY A 334 8.63 -11.83 6.88
C GLY A 334 7.37 -12.69 7.04
N ASP A 335 6.83 -12.76 8.25
CA ASP A 335 5.56 -13.43 8.59
C ASP A 335 5.43 -14.87 8.05
N GLY A 336 6.53 -15.61 8.02
CA GLY A 336 6.56 -16.98 7.51
C GLY A 336 6.57 -17.12 5.99
N LEU A 337 6.54 -16.01 5.25
CA LEU A 337 6.71 -16.03 3.80
C LEU A 337 8.19 -16.17 3.44
N LYS A 338 8.53 -17.22 2.72
CA LYS A 338 9.91 -17.52 2.36
C LYS A 338 10.01 -18.30 1.05
N ILE A 339 11.11 -18.08 0.33
CA ILE A 339 11.54 -18.86 -0.82
C ILE A 339 12.82 -19.58 -0.45
N GLY A 340 12.91 -20.86 -0.76
CA GLY A 340 14.10 -21.67 -0.49
C GLY A 340 14.33 -21.95 1.00
N PHE A 341 15.52 -22.48 1.28
CA PHE A 341 15.94 -22.86 2.61
C PHE A 341 16.93 -21.85 3.18
N LEU A 342 16.54 -21.14 4.25
CA LEU A 342 17.27 -19.97 4.80
C LEU A 342 18.60 -20.29 5.50
N TRP A 343 19.09 -21.50 5.35
CA TRP A 343 20.21 -22.04 6.15
C TRP A 343 21.59 -21.52 5.74
N ASN A 344 21.74 -20.99 4.52
CA ASN A 344 23.03 -20.54 4.05
C ASN A 344 23.30 -19.08 4.44
N PRO A 345 24.28 -18.80 5.34
CA PRO A 345 24.61 -17.43 5.76
C PRO A 345 25.26 -16.59 4.65
N ASP A 346 25.81 -17.23 3.62
CA ASP A 346 26.53 -16.57 2.53
C ASP A 346 25.58 -16.10 1.41
N LEU A 347 24.30 -16.49 1.45
CA LEU A 347 23.33 -16.23 0.39
C LEU A 347 22.06 -15.55 0.90
N GLY A 348 21.49 -14.67 0.08
CA GLY A 348 20.17 -14.10 0.25
C GLY A 348 19.90 -13.56 1.66
N TYR A 349 18.85 -14.06 2.30
CA TYR A 349 18.45 -13.63 3.64
C TYR A 349 19.53 -13.85 4.70
N GLY A 350 20.26 -14.98 4.64
CA GLY A 350 21.35 -15.26 5.56
C GLY A 350 22.46 -14.22 5.45
N ARG A 351 22.89 -13.89 4.23
CA ARG A 351 23.88 -12.84 3.95
C ARG A 351 23.45 -11.49 4.54
N TRP A 352 22.22 -11.06 4.25
CA TRP A 352 21.69 -9.81 4.78
C TRP A 352 21.69 -9.78 6.31
N HIS A 353 21.10 -10.79 6.92
CA HIS A 353 20.94 -10.84 8.37
C HIS A 353 22.28 -10.95 9.12
N TYR A 354 23.21 -11.71 8.58
CA TYR A 354 24.48 -12.04 9.25
C TYR A 354 25.51 -10.94 9.14
N ILE A 355 25.68 -10.32 7.97
CA ILE A 355 26.75 -9.36 7.74
C ILE A 355 26.24 -8.01 7.18
N LEU A 356 25.46 -7.99 6.09
CA LEU A 356 25.20 -6.75 5.36
C LEU A 356 24.45 -5.70 6.19
N LYS A 357 23.43 -6.12 6.94
CA LYS A 357 22.63 -5.25 7.81
C LYS A 357 23.47 -4.41 8.78
N LYS A 358 24.63 -4.90 9.19
CA LYS A 358 25.49 -4.21 10.15
C LYS A 358 26.44 -3.20 9.48
N HIS A 359 26.72 -3.40 8.20
CA HIS A 359 27.80 -2.73 7.49
C HIS A 359 27.35 -1.93 6.28
N ILE A 360 26.12 -2.15 5.80
CA ILE A 360 25.46 -1.23 4.88
C ILE A 360 24.69 -0.23 5.73
N PRO A 361 25.21 0.99 5.90
CA PRO A 361 24.56 2.00 6.74
C PRO A 361 23.25 2.44 6.12
N SER A 362 22.48 3.21 6.87
CA SER A 362 21.27 3.90 6.43
C SER A 362 21.57 5.03 5.42
N SER A 363 22.36 4.69 4.40
CA SER A 363 22.70 5.57 3.29
C SER A 363 21.44 6.01 2.57
N ARG A 364 21.39 7.28 2.19
CA ARG A 364 20.15 7.84 1.62
C ARG A 364 19.90 7.36 0.20
N ARG A 365 20.97 7.30 -0.61
CA ARG A 365 20.93 6.92 -2.02
C ARG A 365 22.00 5.87 -2.32
N ILE A 366 21.59 4.72 -2.80
CA ILE A 366 22.45 3.56 -3.03
C ILE A 366 22.40 3.13 -4.50
N LEU A 367 23.57 2.79 -5.06
CA LEU A 367 23.70 2.08 -6.33
C LEU A 367 24.14 0.64 -6.07
N ASP A 368 23.40 -0.35 -6.57
CA ASP A 368 23.71 -1.78 -6.46
C ASP A 368 24.07 -2.37 -7.83
N LEU A 369 25.35 -2.66 -8.05
CA LEU A 369 25.89 -3.16 -9.30
C LEU A 369 25.90 -4.70 -9.33
N GLY A 370 25.16 -5.28 -10.27
CA GLY A 370 24.86 -6.71 -10.29
C GLY A 370 23.86 -7.07 -9.20
N ALA A 371 22.74 -6.35 -9.19
CA ALA A 371 21.74 -6.41 -8.12
C ALA A 371 21.03 -7.78 -8.01
N ASN A 372 21.18 -8.66 -9.00
CA ASN A 372 20.50 -9.94 -9.08
C ASN A 372 18.97 -9.73 -8.89
N ASN A 373 18.31 -10.51 -8.04
CA ASN A 373 16.89 -10.34 -7.71
C ASN A 373 16.62 -9.14 -6.78
N ALA A 374 17.54 -8.22 -6.66
CA ALA A 374 17.44 -6.99 -5.87
C ALA A 374 17.10 -7.17 -4.37
N PHE A 375 17.23 -8.37 -3.82
CA PHE A 375 16.87 -8.62 -2.43
C PHE A 375 17.64 -7.73 -1.45
N ASN A 376 18.97 -7.58 -1.63
CA ASN A 376 19.80 -6.76 -0.75
C ASN A 376 19.49 -5.27 -0.92
N ALA A 377 19.27 -4.81 -2.15
CA ALA A 377 18.82 -3.46 -2.48
C ALA A 377 17.52 -3.10 -1.77
N LEU A 378 16.53 -3.98 -1.87
CA LEU A 378 15.21 -3.80 -1.24
C LEU A 378 15.26 -3.90 0.29
N GLN A 379 16.13 -4.75 0.84
CA GLN A 379 16.37 -4.76 2.27
C GLN A 379 17.01 -3.45 2.77
N SER A 380 17.90 -2.84 1.99
CA SER A 380 18.47 -1.53 2.33
C SER A 380 17.38 -0.47 2.46
N LEU A 381 16.38 -0.45 1.55
CA LEU A 381 15.21 0.43 1.63
C LEU A 381 14.35 0.17 2.88
N ARG A 382 14.13 -1.09 3.23
CA ARG A 382 13.41 -1.46 4.46
C ARG A 382 14.14 -1.00 5.73
N TYR A 383 15.47 -0.88 5.66
CA TYR A 383 16.32 -0.47 6.78
C TYR A 383 16.72 1.00 6.74
N GLY A 384 16.11 1.82 5.90
CA GLY A 384 16.18 3.26 5.98
C GLY A 384 16.78 3.99 4.79
N ALA A 385 17.27 3.29 3.76
CA ALA A 385 17.63 3.94 2.51
C ALA A 385 16.44 4.67 1.90
N LYS A 386 16.69 5.81 1.24
CA LYS A 386 15.62 6.61 0.61
C LYS A 386 15.36 6.16 -0.81
N LYS A 387 16.42 5.92 -1.58
CA LYS A 387 16.36 5.47 -2.96
C LYS A 387 17.46 4.45 -3.24
N VAL A 388 17.13 3.40 -3.97
CA VAL A 388 18.12 2.44 -4.48
C VAL A 388 17.94 2.26 -5.98
N ILE A 389 19.04 2.36 -6.72
CA ILE A 389 19.11 1.99 -8.14
C ILE A 389 19.89 0.67 -8.23
N GLY A 390 19.26 -0.37 -8.75
CA GLY A 390 19.92 -1.62 -9.10
C GLY A 390 20.29 -1.65 -10.57
N VAL A 391 21.43 -2.27 -10.90
CA VAL A 391 21.83 -2.59 -12.26
C VAL A 391 21.94 -4.09 -12.38
N GLU A 392 21.24 -4.68 -13.33
CA GLU A 392 21.21 -6.12 -13.54
C GLU A 392 21.10 -6.43 -15.04
N ILE A 393 21.86 -7.43 -15.49
CA ILE A 393 21.90 -7.84 -16.90
C ILE A 393 20.86 -8.91 -17.22
N ASN A 394 20.45 -9.67 -16.22
CA ASN A 394 19.51 -10.79 -16.39
C ASN A 394 18.07 -10.33 -16.14
N GLU A 395 17.25 -10.38 -17.20
CA GLU A 395 15.85 -9.98 -17.13
C GLU A 395 15.02 -10.82 -16.16
N GLU A 396 15.31 -12.12 -16.02
CA GLU A 396 14.63 -12.98 -15.05
C GLU A 396 14.86 -12.52 -13.62
N HIS A 397 16.07 -12.08 -13.30
CA HIS A 397 16.39 -11.54 -11.98
C HIS A 397 15.67 -10.21 -11.73
N ILE A 398 15.55 -9.37 -12.75
CA ILE A 398 14.80 -8.10 -12.66
C ILE A 398 13.33 -8.38 -12.34
N GLU A 399 12.70 -9.34 -13.01
CA GLU A 399 11.31 -9.73 -12.73
C GLU A 399 11.15 -10.32 -11.32
N GLN A 400 12.10 -11.12 -10.84
CA GLN A 400 12.12 -11.55 -9.45
C GLN A 400 12.21 -10.36 -8.49
N GLY A 401 13.03 -9.37 -8.79
CA GLY A 401 13.17 -8.13 -8.02
C GLY A 401 11.86 -7.34 -7.95
N LYS A 402 11.15 -7.22 -9.06
CA LYS A 402 9.82 -6.59 -9.10
C LYS A 402 8.82 -7.30 -8.19
N PHE A 403 8.82 -8.64 -8.17
CA PHE A 403 7.99 -9.40 -7.26
C PHE A 403 8.37 -9.19 -5.79
N ILE A 404 9.66 -9.26 -5.47
CA ILE A 404 10.15 -9.02 -4.11
C ILE A 404 9.74 -7.62 -3.63
N LYS A 405 9.87 -6.60 -4.48
CA LYS A 405 9.44 -5.23 -4.20
C LYS A 405 7.95 -5.19 -3.85
N LYS A 406 7.09 -5.75 -4.71
CA LYS A 406 5.64 -5.80 -4.48
C LYS A 406 5.29 -6.48 -3.15
N VAL A 407 5.95 -7.59 -2.82
CA VAL A 407 5.71 -8.29 -1.54
C VAL A 407 6.18 -7.46 -0.36
N PHE A 408 7.31 -6.78 -0.44
CA PHE A 408 7.77 -5.91 0.65
C PHE A 408 6.89 -4.68 0.82
N GLU A 409 6.46 -4.04 -0.25
CA GLU A 409 5.53 -2.91 -0.22
C GLU A 409 4.19 -3.31 0.41
N TRP A 410 3.68 -4.49 0.04
CA TRP A 410 2.49 -5.06 0.64
C TRP A 410 2.67 -5.36 2.13
N LEU A 411 3.80 -6.01 2.51
CA LEU A 411 4.12 -6.34 3.90
C LEU A 411 4.23 -5.10 4.79
N ASP A 412 4.93 -4.09 4.32
CA ASP A 412 5.28 -2.92 5.12
C ASP A 412 4.27 -1.78 4.94
N ASN A 413 3.29 -1.96 4.04
CA ASN A 413 2.30 -0.95 3.64
C ASN A 413 2.95 0.40 3.27
N LYS A 414 4.03 0.33 2.52
CA LYS A 414 4.87 1.46 2.16
C LYS A 414 5.40 1.28 0.74
N ALA A 415 5.37 2.33 -0.07
CA ALA A 415 6.07 2.34 -1.35
C ALA A 415 7.58 2.46 -1.13
N TYR A 416 8.37 1.78 -1.98
CA TYR A 416 9.82 1.84 -1.99
C TYR A 416 10.33 2.44 -3.28
N ASP A 417 11.18 3.47 -3.17
CA ASP A 417 11.85 4.09 -4.32
C ASP A 417 13.01 3.21 -4.78
N PHE A 418 12.65 2.18 -5.52
CA PHE A 418 13.55 1.22 -6.15
C PHE A 418 13.34 1.23 -7.66
N GLU A 419 14.43 1.43 -8.37
CA GLU A 419 14.54 1.34 -9.82
C GLU A 419 15.56 0.27 -10.18
N CYS A 420 15.28 -0.55 -11.20
CA CYS A 420 16.24 -1.51 -11.73
C CYS A 420 16.53 -1.21 -13.20
N ILE A 421 17.78 -0.93 -13.51
CA ILE A 421 18.25 -0.68 -14.86
C ILE A 421 18.70 -2.02 -15.48
N HIS A 422 18.04 -2.43 -16.56
CA HIS A 422 18.47 -3.58 -17.36
C HIS A 422 19.72 -3.19 -18.16
N SER A 423 20.89 -3.54 -17.67
CA SER A 423 22.17 -3.17 -18.28
C SER A 423 23.31 -4.02 -17.73
N ASP A 424 24.38 -4.15 -18.53
CA ASP A 424 25.67 -4.51 -18.01
C ASP A 424 26.17 -3.42 -17.04
N MET A 425 26.79 -3.83 -15.92
CA MET A 425 27.29 -2.89 -14.92
C MET A 425 28.43 -2.00 -15.45
N LYS A 426 29.25 -2.46 -16.40
CA LYS A 426 30.27 -1.66 -17.07
C LYS A 426 29.66 -0.46 -17.80
N LYS A 427 28.52 -0.63 -18.45
CA LYS A 427 27.84 0.43 -19.22
C LYS A 427 27.27 1.56 -18.34
N VAL A 428 27.32 1.42 -17.02
CA VAL A 428 26.92 2.47 -16.08
C VAL A 428 27.82 3.70 -16.17
N ILE A 429 29.09 3.53 -16.54
CA ILE A 429 30.06 4.61 -16.75
C ILE A 429 29.50 5.67 -17.73
N ASN A 430 28.76 5.24 -18.75
CA ASN A 430 28.17 6.10 -19.77
C ASN A 430 26.81 6.68 -19.38
N LYS A 431 26.33 6.42 -18.14
CA LYS A 431 25.05 6.90 -17.66
C LYS A 431 25.22 7.99 -16.61
N ASN A 432 24.61 9.14 -16.81
CA ASN A 432 24.61 10.20 -15.78
C ASN A 432 23.59 9.85 -14.67
N LEU A 433 23.99 8.99 -13.74
CA LEU A 433 23.13 8.57 -12.63
C LEU A 433 23.16 9.52 -11.42
N GLY A 434 24.01 10.56 -11.45
CA GLY A 434 24.22 11.49 -10.33
C GLY A 434 25.05 10.89 -9.19
N LYS A 435 25.02 11.54 -8.02
CA LYS A 435 25.81 11.13 -6.85
C LYS A 435 25.05 10.11 -5.98
N PHE A 436 25.83 9.28 -5.29
CA PHE A 436 25.33 8.28 -4.34
C PHE A 436 26.08 8.40 -3.01
N ASP A 437 25.41 8.05 -1.91
CA ASP A 437 26.07 7.94 -0.61
C ASP A 437 26.86 6.63 -0.50
N LEU A 438 26.41 5.61 -1.24
CA LEU A 438 27.02 4.28 -1.25
C LEU A 438 26.85 3.63 -2.62
N VAL A 439 27.94 3.06 -3.14
CA VAL A 439 27.88 2.09 -4.25
C VAL A 439 28.29 0.72 -3.73
N MET A 440 27.50 -0.31 -4.05
CA MET A 440 27.83 -1.68 -3.69
C MET A 440 27.87 -2.60 -4.91
N ALA A 441 28.79 -3.57 -4.89
CA ALA A 441 28.90 -4.65 -5.86
C ALA A 441 29.14 -5.97 -5.10
N LEU A 442 28.04 -6.69 -4.83
CA LEU A 442 28.03 -7.83 -3.92
C LEU A 442 28.21 -9.15 -4.68
N CYS A 443 29.43 -9.66 -4.73
CA CYS A 443 29.79 -10.85 -5.48
C CYS A 443 29.52 -10.73 -7.00
N SER A 444 29.74 -9.57 -7.59
CA SER A 444 29.40 -9.29 -8.99
C SER A 444 30.59 -8.73 -9.80
N ILE A 445 31.32 -7.75 -9.28
CA ILE A 445 32.34 -7.00 -10.04
C ILE A 445 33.46 -7.87 -10.63
N TYR A 446 33.80 -8.96 -10.00
CA TYR A 446 34.88 -9.85 -10.42
C TYR A 446 34.55 -10.70 -11.67
N TYR A 447 33.36 -10.58 -12.22
CA TYR A 447 33.02 -11.14 -13.53
C TYR A 447 33.47 -10.24 -14.70
N LEU A 448 33.88 -8.99 -14.42
CA LEU A 448 34.47 -8.10 -15.39
C LEU A 448 35.97 -8.43 -15.60
N ASP A 449 36.55 -7.93 -16.69
CA ASP A 449 38.00 -7.97 -16.89
C ASP A 449 38.73 -7.03 -15.93
N GLY A 450 40.03 -7.25 -15.72
CA GLY A 450 40.82 -6.49 -14.74
C GLY A 450 40.81 -4.98 -14.99
N ASP A 451 41.01 -4.58 -16.24
CA ASP A 451 41.00 -3.17 -16.66
C ASP A 451 39.62 -2.57 -16.49
N ASP A 452 38.56 -3.32 -16.81
CA ASP A 452 37.17 -2.92 -16.62
C ASP A 452 36.81 -2.73 -15.14
N ILE A 453 37.35 -3.56 -14.24
CA ILE A 453 37.20 -3.40 -12.79
C ILE A 453 37.83 -2.08 -12.34
N ALA A 454 39.02 -1.78 -12.78
CA ALA A 454 39.74 -0.54 -12.43
C ALA A 454 38.97 0.70 -12.93
N GLU A 455 38.58 0.71 -14.20
CA GLU A 455 37.81 1.79 -14.82
C GLU A 455 36.47 2.01 -14.08
N LEU A 456 35.75 0.93 -13.76
CA LEU A 456 34.49 1.02 -13.04
C LEU A 456 34.68 1.57 -11.62
N ILE A 457 35.72 1.15 -10.89
CA ILE A 457 36.00 1.66 -9.53
C ILE A 457 36.42 3.13 -9.60
N GLN A 458 37.21 3.55 -10.59
CA GLN A 458 37.52 4.97 -10.81
C GLN A 458 36.24 5.78 -11.05
N TYR A 459 35.36 5.32 -11.92
CA TYR A 459 34.08 5.96 -12.13
C TYR A 459 33.25 6.02 -10.82
N ILE A 460 33.16 4.92 -10.09
CA ILE A 460 32.45 4.88 -8.78
C ILE A 460 33.04 5.95 -7.86
N SER A 461 34.35 6.14 -7.84
CA SER A 461 34.95 7.18 -7.02
C SER A 461 34.54 8.60 -7.43
N THR A 462 34.11 8.84 -8.67
CA THR A 462 33.58 10.15 -9.07
C THR A 462 32.17 10.41 -8.59
N ILE A 463 31.37 9.37 -8.30
CA ILE A 463 29.96 9.46 -7.97
C ILE A 463 29.63 9.11 -6.51
N SER A 464 30.59 8.55 -5.75
CA SER A 464 30.38 8.16 -4.35
C SER A 464 31.69 8.27 -3.55
N ASP A 465 31.56 8.54 -2.26
CA ASP A 465 32.68 8.53 -1.31
C ASP A 465 32.82 7.20 -0.56
N THR A 466 31.87 6.29 -0.74
CA THR A 466 31.88 4.95 -0.14
C THR A 466 31.56 3.88 -1.17
N CYS A 467 32.44 2.87 -1.28
CA CYS A 467 32.24 1.70 -2.11
C CYS A 467 32.31 0.42 -1.26
N VAL A 468 31.36 -0.49 -1.44
CA VAL A 468 31.33 -1.80 -0.77
C VAL A 468 31.40 -2.90 -1.80
N LEU A 469 32.50 -3.63 -1.81
CA LEU A 469 32.69 -4.84 -2.62
C LEU A 469 32.53 -6.09 -1.75
N GLN A 470 32.09 -7.18 -2.35
CA GLN A 470 32.06 -8.47 -1.66
C GLN A 470 32.91 -9.48 -2.44
N ALA A 471 33.92 -10.03 -1.77
CA ALA A 471 34.73 -11.11 -2.25
C ALA A 471 34.00 -12.46 -2.21
N ASN A 472 34.52 -13.45 -2.89
CA ASN A 472 34.08 -14.82 -2.84
C ASN A 472 35.29 -15.75 -2.80
N ILE A 473 35.61 -16.24 -1.61
CA ILE A 473 36.71 -17.16 -1.37
C ILE A 473 36.26 -18.61 -1.28
N ASP A 474 34.97 -18.87 -1.56
CA ASP A 474 34.46 -20.23 -1.58
C ASP A 474 34.92 -20.98 -2.82
N ARG A 475 35.25 -22.25 -2.64
CA ARG A 475 35.67 -23.16 -3.71
C ARG A 475 34.59 -23.47 -4.75
N THR A 476 33.40 -22.86 -4.60
CA THR A 476 32.27 -23.01 -5.52
C THR A 476 32.36 -22.17 -6.78
N ILE A 477 33.33 -21.23 -6.90
CA ILE A 477 33.63 -20.62 -8.20
C ILE A 477 34.22 -21.72 -9.09
N PRO A 478 33.66 -21.97 -10.27
CA PRO A 478 34.15 -23.01 -11.16
C PRO A 478 35.66 -22.82 -11.41
N ARG A 479 36.46 -23.85 -11.14
CA ARG A 479 37.90 -23.86 -11.44
C ARG A 479 38.19 -23.67 -12.92
N GLU A 480 37.17 -23.75 -13.76
CA GLU A 480 37.17 -23.58 -15.20
C GLU A 480 37.46 -22.12 -15.61
N ASN A 481 37.31 -21.15 -14.70
CA ASN A 481 37.72 -19.77 -14.95
C ASN A 481 38.67 -19.28 -13.85
N PRO A 482 39.99 -19.63 -13.97
CA PRO A 482 40.98 -19.29 -12.93
C PRO A 482 41.18 -17.78 -12.78
N ASP A 483 40.93 -16.99 -13.82
CA ASP A 483 41.05 -15.55 -13.78
C ASP A 483 39.92 -14.91 -12.92
N THR A 484 38.69 -15.33 -13.11
CA THR A 484 37.56 -14.90 -12.24
C THR A 484 37.82 -15.28 -10.79
N PHE A 485 38.36 -16.47 -10.54
CA PHE A 485 38.71 -16.91 -9.19
C PHE A 485 39.75 -16.00 -8.53
N LYS A 486 40.79 -15.59 -9.28
CA LYS A 486 41.83 -14.66 -8.83
C LYS A 486 41.22 -13.28 -8.49
N LYS A 487 40.37 -12.76 -9.37
CA LYS A 487 39.71 -11.46 -9.20
C LYS A 487 38.67 -11.45 -8.05
N ALA A 488 38.08 -12.59 -7.73
CA ALA A 488 37.13 -12.72 -6.59
C ALA A 488 37.83 -12.77 -5.22
N ALA A 489 39.17 -12.90 -5.18
CA ALA A 489 39.91 -12.96 -3.93
C ALA A 489 39.90 -11.62 -3.17
N THR A 490 39.89 -11.70 -1.84
CA THR A 490 39.81 -10.52 -0.97
C THR A 490 40.92 -9.52 -1.22
N HIS A 491 42.19 -10.00 -1.37
CA HIS A 491 43.35 -9.14 -1.58
C HIS A 491 43.29 -8.41 -2.93
N TYR A 492 42.76 -9.07 -3.98
CA TYR A 492 42.63 -8.46 -5.30
C TYR A 492 41.65 -7.27 -5.25
N LEU A 493 40.43 -7.49 -4.71
CA LEU A 493 39.42 -6.44 -4.63
C LEU A 493 39.82 -5.32 -3.66
N HIS A 494 40.54 -5.65 -2.58
CA HIS A 494 41.08 -4.66 -1.65
C HIS A 494 42.06 -3.73 -2.35
N ASN A 495 43.02 -4.28 -3.11
CA ASN A 495 44.02 -3.50 -3.86
C ASN A 495 43.33 -2.68 -4.96
N ALA A 496 42.38 -3.29 -5.70
CA ALA A 496 41.64 -2.60 -6.73
C ALA A 496 40.91 -1.35 -6.19
N LEU A 497 40.29 -1.42 -5.02
CA LEU A 497 39.69 -0.25 -4.37
C LEU A 497 40.74 0.81 -4.01
N LYS A 498 41.82 0.38 -3.35
CA LYS A 498 42.85 1.28 -2.84
C LYS A 498 43.55 2.05 -3.95
N GLU A 499 43.84 1.38 -5.06
CA GLU A 499 44.56 1.94 -6.23
C GLU A 499 43.64 2.83 -7.08
N ASN A 500 42.32 2.65 -7.02
CA ASN A 500 41.37 3.31 -7.91
C ASN A 500 40.42 4.27 -7.18
N GLY A 501 40.91 5.01 -6.18
CA GLY A 501 40.21 6.16 -5.61
C GLY A 501 39.58 5.98 -4.21
N PHE A 502 39.82 4.83 -3.55
CA PHE A 502 39.37 4.58 -2.18
C PHE A 502 40.55 4.16 -1.28
N PRO A 503 41.44 5.10 -0.91
CA PRO A 503 42.68 4.75 -0.19
C PRO A 503 42.43 4.19 1.22
N GLU A 504 41.31 4.54 1.87
CA GLU A 504 40.94 3.98 3.16
C GLU A 504 40.08 2.73 2.97
N THR A 505 40.68 1.56 3.12
CA THR A 505 39.99 0.28 2.92
C THR A 505 39.99 -0.55 4.20
N ASN A 506 38.86 -1.19 4.47
CA ASN A 506 38.64 -2.10 5.59
C ASN A 506 38.03 -3.41 5.11
N VAL A 507 38.58 -4.54 5.61
CA VAL A 507 38.08 -5.88 5.32
C VAL A 507 37.34 -6.44 6.51
N ILE A 508 36.11 -6.87 6.27
CA ILE A 508 35.24 -7.47 7.28
C ILE A 508 35.01 -8.94 6.92
N ALA A 509 35.64 -9.81 7.66
CA ALA A 509 35.62 -11.26 7.43
C ALA A 509 35.31 -11.99 8.72
N PRO A 510 34.00 -12.15 9.09
CA PRO A 510 33.64 -12.93 10.27
C PRO A 510 34.13 -14.39 10.16
N ALA A 511 34.49 -14.98 11.28
CA ALA A 511 35.02 -16.35 11.30
C ALA A 511 34.06 -17.35 10.63
N GLY A 512 34.60 -18.11 9.67
CA GLY A 512 33.84 -19.10 8.91
C GLY A 512 32.91 -18.54 7.83
N TYR A 513 33.02 -17.25 7.52
CA TYR A 513 32.26 -16.59 6.43
C TYR A 513 33.10 -16.61 5.14
N SER A 514 32.51 -17.11 4.05
CA SER A 514 33.24 -17.29 2.79
C SER A 514 33.19 -16.09 1.84
N ARG A 515 32.48 -15.03 2.22
CA ARG A 515 32.23 -13.85 1.40
C ARG A 515 32.51 -12.53 2.15
N PRO A 516 33.81 -12.24 2.41
CA PRO A 516 34.21 -11.03 3.12
C PRO A 516 33.74 -9.77 2.40
N LEU A 517 33.37 -8.73 3.19
CA LEU A 517 33.14 -7.39 2.66
C LEU A 517 34.44 -6.61 2.66
N ILE A 518 34.63 -5.79 1.62
CA ILE A 518 35.68 -4.81 1.52
C ILE A 518 34.99 -3.45 1.38
N ILE A 519 35.25 -2.56 2.34
CA ILE A 519 34.67 -1.23 2.39
C ILE A 519 35.77 -0.23 2.09
N GLY A 520 35.67 0.45 0.94
CA GLY A 520 36.53 1.55 0.56
C GLY A 520 35.87 2.90 0.86
N ARG A 521 36.67 3.85 1.38
CA ARG A 521 36.25 5.23 1.62
C ARG A 521 37.29 6.20 1.08
N LYS A 522 36.82 7.37 0.68
CA LYS A 522 37.66 8.52 0.46
C LYS A 522 37.98 9.18 1.79
N PRO A 523 39.14 9.86 1.94
CA PRO A 523 39.42 10.69 3.08
C PRO A 523 38.31 11.74 3.25
N ALA A 524 37.91 11.99 4.48
CA ALA A 524 37.01 13.10 4.76
C ALA A 524 37.66 14.38 4.24
N THR A 525 37.07 15.04 3.25
CA THR A 525 37.51 16.38 2.87
C THR A 525 37.36 17.26 4.10
N SER A 526 38.50 17.70 4.67
CA SER A 526 38.49 18.70 5.75
C SER A 526 37.66 19.88 5.23
N SER A 527 36.50 20.10 5.83
CA SER A 527 35.77 21.36 5.61
C SER A 527 36.78 22.49 5.87
N PRO A 528 36.94 23.49 4.97
CA PRO A 528 37.76 24.63 5.27
C PRO A 528 37.26 25.21 6.61
N GLU A 529 38.17 25.33 7.56
CA GLU A 529 37.90 26.07 8.78
C GLU A 529 37.27 27.41 8.38
N PRO A 530 36.16 27.83 9.02
CA PRO A 530 35.62 29.15 8.76
C PRO A 530 36.77 30.14 9.04
N SER A 531 37.24 30.79 7.97
CA SER A 531 38.24 31.84 8.09
C SER A 531 37.76 32.80 9.16
N ALA A 532 38.48 32.89 10.26
CA ALA A 532 38.26 33.93 11.27
C ALA A 532 38.28 35.26 10.51
N ALA A 533 37.14 35.88 10.41
CA ALA A 533 37.03 37.25 9.91
C ALA A 533 37.81 38.19 10.83
N PRO A 534 38.54 39.15 10.28
CA PRO A 534 39.34 40.08 11.03
C PRO A 534 38.52 41.04 11.91
#